data_cf919e653927884db134911fa8a349fb
#
_entry.id   cf919e653927884db134911fa8a349fb
#
_cell.length_a   1.000
_cell.length_b   1.000
_cell.length_c   1.000
_cell.angle_alpha   90.00
_cell.angle_beta   90.00
_cell.angle_gamma   90.00
#
_symmetry.space_group_name_H-M   'P 1'
#
loop_
_entity.id
_entity.type
_entity.pdbx_description
1 polymer ?
#
loop_
_entity_poly.entity_id
_entity_poly.type
_entity_poly.pdbx_seq_one_letter_code
_entity_poly.pdbx_strand_id
1 'polypeptide(L)'
;MKFTKKIRIPLARRALFGACALPLLFTAPAAAASPDALQAKAPAGSAAAAVKPETGTALGSLDVSQEATRYAVQAATTNGYSRLVPRASEKQPQAASAKRPLSRVMHAWPVRQEDGGATLLFSDSPEYATQNGILYRDTVQGDVRVLYYHVNQMSMPKKVAVVLENVGAGTSMVTISRSGTGRPSPHYLDVGKEAQASYFDAQKPRRFYLDKGEVRVLDDAMEQTTLAPGDLVYGTYDFHSTQKVRVSVIIYPAYMSAPTFLRFARVLPADDLHLRGTFPQADRTLRAERAYDPAHDGIVYVLLADNESDRYRTGIDATDGSRVLNYGNYGILYHLDLPVQGRNWTQFYLSPFGGTYAGAMRVQLPSGQQRLLLTPPDQTFFGVGSDSMTETAGIERARSAGLGLLTDTMELADIGCYHASSAPFFLFSPPGASNLPAAIIMMPAEK
;
A
#
# COMPACT_ATOMS: atom_id res chain seq x y z
N MET A 1 -17.83 46.69 -52.44
CA MET A 1 -16.38 46.90 -52.26
C MET A 1 -15.86 45.85 -51.29
N LYS A 2 -15.06 44.90 -51.80
CA LYS A 2 -14.47 43.77 -51.07
C LYS A 2 -13.21 44.25 -50.37
N PHE A 3 -13.02 43.87 -49.09
CA PHE A 3 -11.68 43.73 -48.51
C PHE A 3 -11.63 42.53 -47.58
N THR A 4 -11.05 41.48 -48.09
CA THR A 4 -10.59 40.29 -47.39
C THR A 4 -9.24 40.57 -46.75
N LYS A 5 -9.11 40.45 -45.41
CA LYS A 5 -7.82 40.45 -44.70
C LYS A 5 -7.45 39.00 -44.36
N LYS A 6 -6.42 38.47 -45.01
CA LYS A 6 -5.75 37.21 -44.68
C LYS A 6 -4.90 37.41 -43.42
N ILE A 7 -5.15 36.57 -42.38
CA ILE A 7 -4.27 36.45 -41.25
C ILE A 7 -3.36 35.26 -41.49
N ARG A 8 -2.06 35.48 -41.48
CA ARG A 8 -1.00 34.47 -41.57
C ARG A 8 -0.76 33.87 -40.16
N ILE A 9 -0.83 32.57 -40.06
CA ILE A 9 -0.41 31.79 -38.88
C ILE A 9 1.04 31.31 -39.12
N PRO A 10 1.99 31.48 -38.20
CA PRO A 10 3.34 30.96 -38.36
C PRO A 10 3.38 29.45 -38.02
N LEU A 11 4.03 28.67 -38.89
CA LEU A 11 4.35 27.26 -38.69
C LEU A 11 5.33 27.09 -37.52
N ALA A 12 4.92 26.35 -36.51
CA ALA A 12 5.81 25.81 -35.52
C ALA A 12 6.35 24.44 -35.96
N ARG A 13 7.64 24.27 -35.76
CA ARG A 13 8.48 23.15 -36.21
C ARG A 13 7.96 21.80 -35.71
N ARG A 14 7.81 20.84 -36.60
CA ARG A 14 7.70 19.41 -36.32
C ARG A 14 9.07 18.87 -35.90
N ALA A 15 9.14 18.27 -34.72
CA ALA A 15 10.23 17.38 -34.35
C ALA A 15 9.92 15.97 -34.89
N LEU A 16 10.83 15.45 -35.71
CA LEU A 16 10.82 14.05 -36.18
C LEU A 16 11.25 13.14 -35.02
N PHE A 17 10.39 12.21 -34.65
CA PHE A 17 10.82 11.00 -33.98
C PHE A 17 10.94 9.89 -35.03
N GLY A 18 12.19 9.44 -35.23
CA GLY A 18 12.51 8.33 -36.09
C GLY A 18 12.14 7.00 -35.45
N ALA A 19 11.26 6.28 -36.04
CA ALA A 19 10.98 4.88 -35.73
C ALA A 19 12.05 4.00 -36.41
N CYS A 20 12.83 3.25 -35.62
CA CYS A 20 13.58 2.09 -36.09
C CYS A 20 12.75 0.85 -35.83
N ALA A 21 12.08 0.36 -36.89
CA ALA A 21 11.51 -0.97 -36.92
C ALA A 21 12.54 -1.91 -37.59
N LEU A 22 12.88 -2.99 -36.89
CA LEU A 22 13.50 -4.17 -37.51
C LEU A 22 12.58 -5.37 -37.30
N PRO A 23 12.21 -6.08 -38.37
CA PRO A 23 11.46 -7.33 -38.24
C PRO A 23 12.42 -8.49 -38.14
N LEU A 24 12.29 -9.31 -37.10
CA LEU A 24 12.86 -10.66 -37.06
C LEU A 24 11.71 -11.68 -37.06
N LEU A 25 11.50 -12.27 -38.20
CA LEU A 25 10.73 -13.50 -38.38
C LEU A 25 11.50 -14.67 -37.76
N PHE A 26 10.91 -15.34 -36.78
CA PHE A 26 11.23 -16.72 -36.48
C PHE A 26 9.95 -17.50 -36.22
N THR A 27 9.76 -18.52 -37.03
CA THR A 27 8.70 -19.52 -36.95
C THR A 27 8.96 -20.48 -35.79
N ALA A 28 7.93 -20.71 -34.98
CA ALA A 28 7.92 -21.65 -33.87
C ALA A 28 7.59 -23.08 -34.32
N PRO A 29 7.94 -24.11 -33.54
CA PRO A 29 7.03 -25.24 -33.33
C PRO A 29 6.42 -25.20 -31.93
N ALA A 30 5.13 -25.48 -31.88
CA ALA A 30 4.36 -25.63 -30.68
C ALA A 30 4.88 -26.82 -29.84
N ALA A 31 5.30 -26.51 -28.60
CA ALA A 31 5.47 -27.53 -27.56
C ALA A 31 4.53 -27.15 -26.39
N ALA A 32 3.75 -28.14 -25.96
CA ALA A 32 2.83 -28.01 -24.84
C ALA A 32 3.56 -27.61 -23.56
N ALA A 33 3.22 -26.48 -23.00
CA ALA A 33 3.78 -26.00 -21.76
C ALA A 33 3.08 -26.65 -20.58
N SER A 34 3.85 -27.26 -19.68
CA SER A 34 3.43 -27.73 -18.38
C SER A 34 2.98 -26.57 -17.47
N PRO A 35 2.07 -26.81 -16.50
CA PRO A 35 1.52 -25.76 -15.64
C PRO A 35 2.51 -25.02 -14.73
N ASP A 36 3.75 -25.51 -14.63
CA ASP A 36 4.77 -24.93 -13.75
C ASP A 36 5.57 -23.75 -14.34
N ALA A 37 5.30 -23.38 -15.59
CA ALA A 37 6.04 -22.28 -16.25
C ALA A 37 5.51 -20.87 -15.94
N LEU A 38 4.50 -20.72 -15.09
CA LEU A 38 3.92 -19.42 -14.68
C LEU A 38 4.55 -18.84 -13.39
N GLN A 39 5.67 -19.40 -12.94
CA GLN A 39 6.51 -18.76 -11.89
C GLN A 39 7.57 -17.82 -12.47
N ALA A 40 7.34 -17.26 -13.64
CA ALA A 40 8.21 -16.23 -14.17
C ALA A 40 8.09 -14.97 -13.30
N LYS A 41 9.19 -14.67 -12.59
CA LYS A 41 9.58 -13.39 -11.99
C LYS A 41 8.46 -12.35 -11.99
N ALA A 42 7.77 -12.22 -10.86
CA ALA A 42 7.07 -10.97 -10.60
C ALA A 42 8.10 -9.83 -10.71
N PRO A 43 7.87 -8.82 -11.52
CA PRO A 43 8.71 -7.65 -11.46
C PRO A 43 8.62 -7.12 -10.04
N ALA A 44 9.73 -7.03 -9.35
CA ALA A 44 9.79 -6.40 -8.04
C ALA A 44 9.13 -5.02 -8.17
N GLY A 45 8.06 -4.80 -7.41
CA GLY A 45 7.54 -3.47 -7.17
C GLY A 45 6.62 -2.89 -8.22
N SER A 46 5.48 -3.51 -8.47
CA SER A 46 4.53 -2.98 -9.44
C SER A 46 3.48 -2.01 -8.86
N ALA A 47 3.39 -1.86 -7.59
CA ALA A 47 2.53 -0.82 -7.02
C ALA A 47 3.24 0.53 -6.88
N ALA A 48 4.56 0.55 -6.97
CA ALA A 48 5.31 1.77 -7.17
C ALA A 48 5.85 1.71 -8.60
N ALA A 49 5.06 2.17 -9.57
CA ALA A 49 5.66 2.62 -10.80
C ALA A 49 6.63 3.72 -10.39
N ALA A 50 7.87 3.33 -10.08
CA ALA A 50 8.95 4.27 -10.01
C ALA A 50 8.91 5.01 -11.34
N VAL A 51 8.54 6.28 -11.30
CA VAL A 51 8.89 7.20 -12.36
C VAL A 51 10.38 7.00 -12.54
N LYS A 52 10.77 6.28 -13.59
CA LYS A 52 12.16 6.23 -14.00
C LYS A 52 12.60 7.66 -14.09
N PRO A 53 13.63 8.11 -13.37
CA PRO A 53 14.16 9.44 -13.61
C PRO A 53 14.59 9.44 -15.08
N GLU A 54 13.91 10.23 -15.89
CA GLU A 54 14.42 10.56 -17.21
C GLU A 54 15.80 11.19 -16.99
N THR A 55 16.82 10.54 -17.50
CA THR A 55 18.17 11.08 -17.60
C THR A 55 18.13 12.26 -18.55
N GLY A 56 18.01 13.45 -18.00
CA GLY A 56 18.00 14.64 -18.82
C GLY A 56 17.90 15.92 -18.01
N THR A 57 19.02 16.57 -17.86
CA THR A 57 19.27 17.95 -17.41
C THR A 57 19.25 18.18 -15.89
N ALA A 58 20.45 18.44 -15.39
CA ALA A 58 20.73 19.02 -14.10
C ALA A 58 19.97 20.36 -13.95
N LEU A 59 18.81 20.31 -13.34
CA LEU A 59 18.19 21.41 -12.64
C LEU A 59 18.59 21.29 -11.19
N GLY A 60 19.10 22.38 -10.64
CA GLY A 60 19.72 22.44 -9.33
C GLY A 60 18.93 21.68 -8.27
N SER A 61 19.65 21.02 -7.38
CA SER A 61 19.15 20.27 -6.23
C SER A 61 18.21 21.14 -5.38
N LEU A 62 16.95 21.20 -5.77
CA LEU A 62 15.89 21.58 -4.86
C LEU A 62 15.78 20.45 -3.85
N ASP A 63 15.99 20.78 -2.59
CA ASP A 63 15.96 19.86 -1.47
C ASP A 63 14.53 19.34 -1.27
N VAL A 64 14.15 18.37 -2.10
CA VAL A 64 12.83 17.70 -2.08
C VAL A 64 12.53 17.11 -0.70
N SER A 65 13.58 16.79 0.08
CA SER A 65 13.44 16.24 1.43
C SER A 65 12.86 17.26 2.41
N GLN A 66 13.22 18.54 2.29
CA GLN A 66 12.71 19.60 3.17
C GLN A 66 11.26 19.99 2.85
N GLU A 67 10.89 19.99 1.58
CA GLU A 67 9.50 20.28 1.18
C GLU A 67 8.55 19.14 1.56
N ALA A 68 8.94 17.90 1.32
CA ALA A 68 8.18 16.73 1.73
C ALA A 68 8.01 16.67 3.27
N THR A 69 9.07 16.99 4.02
CA THR A 69 9.00 17.06 5.49
C THR A 69 8.08 18.19 5.96
N ARG A 70 8.06 19.34 5.30
CA ARG A 70 7.12 20.42 5.59
C ARG A 70 5.67 20.02 5.34
N TYR A 71 5.38 19.29 4.25
CA TYR A 71 4.03 18.78 3.97
C TYR A 71 3.58 17.73 4.97
N ALA A 72 4.43 16.80 5.36
CA ALA A 72 4.11 15.80 6.37
C ALA A 72 3.82 16.41 7.74
N VAL A 73 4.61 17.42 8.15
CA VAL A 73 4.40 18.18 9.39
C VAL A 73 3.14 19.03 9.30
N GLN A 74 2.85 19.63 8.15
CA GLN A 74 1.66 20.47 7.96
C GLN A 74 0.38 19.62 7.87
N ALA A 75 0.43 18.44 7.26
CA ALA A 75 -0.67 17.47 7.27
C ALA A 75 -0.95 16.95 8.68
N ALA A 76 0.11 16.64 9.45
CA ALA A 76 -0.01 16.24 10.85
C ALA A 76 -0.65 17.34 11.72
N THR A 77 -0.32 18.61 11.49
CA THR A 77 -0.87 19.73 12.27
C THR A 77 -2.29 20.12 11.87
N THR A 78 -2.66 20.03 10.57
CA THR A 78 -4.00 20.42 10.10
C THR A 78 -5.06 19.37 10.39
N ASN A 79 -4.71 18.09 10.49
CA ASN A 79 -5.66 17.00 10.70
C ASN A 79 -5.74 16.50 12.14
N GLY A 80 -5.23 17.25 13.12
CA GLY A 80 -5.26 16.85 14.53
C GLY A 80 -4.21 15.79 14.90
N TYR A 81 -3.35 15.39 13.99
CA TYR A 81 -2.26 14.42 14.24
C TYR A 81 -1.20 14.92 15.24
N SER A 82 -1.17 16.22 15.55
CA SER A 82 -0.28 16.80 16.57
C SER A 82 -0.47 16.18 17.98
N ARG A 83 -1.58 15.46 18.21
CA ARG A 83 -1.82 14.70 19.44
C ARG A 83 -1.24 13.27 19.40
N LEU A 84 -0.86 12.77 18.23
CA LEU A 84 -0.44 11.38 18.02
C LEU A 84 1.07 11.25 17.86
N VAL A 85 1.78 12.33 17.63
CA VAL A 85 3.25 12.35 17.73
C VAL A 85 3.61 12.12 19.20
N PRO A 86 4.33 11.05 19.56
CA PRO A 86 4.76 10.87 20.93
C PRO A 86 5.52 12.13 21.36
N ARG A 87 5.05 12.81 22.41
CA ARG A 87 5.85 13.86 23.02
C ARG A 87 7.17 13.19 23.42
N ALA A 88 8.28 13.76 22.97
CA ALA A 88 9.65 13.35 23.29
C ALA A 88 10.01 13.42 24.79
N SER A 89 9.04 13.28 25.69
CA SER A 89 9.19 13.45 27.14
C SER A 89 9.21 12.14 27.93
N GLU A 90 8.87 10.98 27.34
CA GLU A 90 9.30 9.73 27.94
C GLU A 90 10.65 9.39 27.31
N LYS A 91 11.72 9.51 28.10
CA LYS A 91 13.06 9.05 27.75
C LYS A 91 12.99 7.56 27.44
N GLN A 92 12.62 7.24 26.19
CA GLN A 92 13.05 5.98 25.61
C GLN A 92 14.58 6.04 25.62
N PRO A 93 15.28 4.98 26.01
CA PRO A 93 16.71 4.95 25.84
C PRO A 93 16.96 5.18 24.34
N GLN A 94 17.45 6.37 23.98
CA GLN A 94 17.99 6.61 22.66
C GLN A 94 19.05 5.55 22.46
N ALA A 95 18.84 4.66 21.48
CA ALA A 95 19.86 3.73 21.08
C ALA A 95 21.10 4.58 20.74
N ALA A 96 22.05 4.59 21.66
CA ALA A 96 23.30 5.28 21.45
C ALA A 96 23.86 4.75 20.11
N SER A 97 24.28 5.65 19.25
CA SER A 97 24.98 5.39 18.00
C SER A 97 26.33 4.71 18.31
N ALA A 98 26.28 3.52 18.89
CA ALA A 98 27.43 2.65 19.01
C ALA A 98 27.78 2.22 17.59
N LYS A 99 29.05 2.35 17.20
CA LYS A 99 29.58 1.84 15.92
C LYS A 99 29.13 0.38 15.80
N ARG A 100 28.06 0.14 15.05
CA ARG A 100 27.55 -1.21 14.78
C ARG A 100 28.63 -1.96 14.01
N PRO A 101 28.87 -3.25 14.31
CA PRO A 101 29.74 -4.05 13.46
C PRO A 101 29.16 -4.00 12.04
N LEU A 102 30.05 -3.97 11.02
CA LEU A 102 29.74 -3.83 9.60
C LEU A 102 28.65 -4.78 9.08
N SER A 103 28.47 -5.92 9.75
CA SER A 103 27.31 -6.80 9.53
C SER A 103 27.07 -7.71 10.71
N ARG A 104 25.77 -7.93 11.04
CA ARG A 104 25.33 -8.93 12.02
C ARG A 104 24.41 -9.92 11.34
N VAL A 105 24.54 -11.19 11.68
CA VAL A 105 23.65 -12.24 11.16
C VAL A 105 22.29 -12.13 11.86
N MET A 106 21.24 -12.16 11.07
CA MET A 106 19.85 -12.29 11.52
C MET A 106 19.32 -13.66 11.14
N HIS A 107 18.46 -14.24 11.97
CA HIS A 107 17.80 -15.50 11.72
C HIS A 107 16.31 -15.26 11.41
N ALA A 108 15.76 -15.99 10.45
CA ALA A 108 14.32 -15.97 10.23
C ALA A 108 13.61 -16.51 11.48
N TRP A 109 12.62 -15.76 11.97
CA TRP A 109 11.84 -16.18 13.14
C TRP A 109 10.65 -17.03 12.69
N PRO A 110 10.48 -18.24 13.24
CA PRO A 110 9.40 -19.11 12.80
C PRO A 110 8.05 -18.56 13.24
N VAL A 111 7.15 -18.39 12.27
CA VAL A 111 5.77 -17.94 12.48
C VAL A 111 4.79 -18.89 11.80
N ARG A 112 3.63 -19.09 12.44
CA ARG A 112 2.46 -19.72 11.82
C ARG A 112 1.58 -18.66 11.23
N GLN A 113 1.02 -18.99 10.06
CA GLN A 113 0.13 -18.12 9.33
C GLN A 113 -1.30 -18.65 9.41
N GLU A 114 -2.24 -17.79 9.76
CA GLU A 114 -3.69 -18.07 9.74
C GLU A 114 -4.39 -16.94 8.98
N ASP A 115 -5.21 -17.31 7.99
CA ASP A 115 -5.97 -16.35 7.19
C ASP A 115 -7.44 -16.36 7.64
N GLY A 116 -8.08 -15.19 7.65
CA GLY A 116 -9.45 -14.99 8.08
C GLY A 116 -9.98 -13.60 7.77
N GLY A 117 -11.03 -13.18 8.48
CA GLY A 117 -11.54 -11.81 8.45
C GLY A 117 -12.30 -11.44 7.17
N ALA A 118 -12.20 -10.18 6.80
CA ALA A 118 -12.99 -9.56 5.75
C ALA A 118 -12.72 -10.11 4.34
N THR A 119 -13.66 -9.86 3.43
CA THR A 119 -13.43 -10.03 1.98
C THR A 119 -12.87 -8.72 1.42
N LEU A 120 -11.68 -8.77 0.78
CA LEU A 120 -11.07 -7.61 0.14
C LEU A 120 -11.56 -7.49 -1.31
N LEU A 121 -12.05 -6.32 -1.66
CA LEU A 121 -12.17 -5.84 -3.04
C LEU A 121 -10.99 -4.92 -3.30
N PHE A 122 -10.07 -5.39 -4.13
CA PHE A 122 -8.87 -4.65 -4.50
C PHE A 122 -9.02 -4.06 -5.89
N SER A 123 -8.84 -2.76 -6.03
CA SER A 123 -8.97 -2.00 -7.28
C SER A 123 -7.72 -1.15 -7.49
N ASP A 124 -6.80 -1.69 -8.30
CA ASP A 124 -5.55 -1.05 -8.69
C ASP A 124 -5.24 -1.29 -10.19
N SER A 125 -6.26 -1.71 -10.95
CA SER A 125 -6.11 -1.93 -12.38
C SER A 125 -7.36 -1.46 -13.14
N PRO A 126 -7.19 -0.57 -14.16
CA PRO A 126 -5.93 0.05 -14.54
C PRO A 126 -5.43 1.05 -13.47
N GLU A 127 -4.15 0.98 -13.12
CA GLU A 127 -3.54 1.93 -12.18
C GLU A 127 -3.62 3.36 -12.73
N TYR A 128 -3.20 3.54 -13.99
CA TYR A 128 -3.26 4.81 -14.71
C TYR A 128 -4.54 4.89 -15.55
N ALA A 129 -5.58 5.50 -15.01
CA ALA A 129 -6.86 5.59 -15.67
C ALA A 129 -6.85 6.65 -16.78
N THR A 130 -6.96 6.22 -18.04
CA THR A 130 -6.98 7.07 -19.23
C THR A 130 -8.39 7.44 -19.71
N GLN A 131 -9.43 6.86 -19.12
CA GLN A 131 -10.83 7.11 -19.44
C GLN A 131 -11.73 6.94 -18.23
N ASN A 132 -12.93 7.53 -18.27
CA ASN A 132 -13.92 7.37 -17.21
C ASN A 132 -14.57 5.99 -17.30
N GLY A 133 -14.85 5.36 -16.15
CA GLY A 133 -15.51 4.05 -16.13
C GLY A 133 -15.51 3.41 -14.75
N ILE A 134 -15.88 2.14 -14.73
CA ILE A 134 -15.81 1.28 -13.56
C ILE A 134 -14.44 0.63 -13.56
N LEU A 135 -13.67 0.89 -12.51
CA LEU A 135 -12.32 0.36 -12.32
C LEU A 135 -12.38 -1.08 -11.81
N TYR A 136 -13.26 -1.32 -10.83
CA TYR A 136 -13.57 -2.66 -10.35
C TYR A 136 -15.02 -2.76 -9.86
N ARG A 137 -15.61 -3.95 -9.91
CA ARG A 137 -16.96 -4.21 -9.41
C ARG A 137 -17.14 -5.66 -8.99
N ASP A 138 -17.76 -5.86 -7.83
CA ASP A 138 -18.24 -7.17 -7.40
C ASP A 138 -19.47 -7.05 -6.49
N THR A 139 -20.10 -8.17 -6.18
CA THR A 139 -21.26 -8.26 -5.25
C THR A 139 -20.86 -9.06 -4.01
N VAL A 140 -20.95 -8.41 -2.86
CA VAL A 140 -20.51 -8.95 -1.57
C VAL A 140 -21.54 -8.76 -0.47
N GLN A 141 -21.34 -9.45 0.67
CA GLN A 141 -22.14 -9.32 1.88
C GLN A 141 -21.27 -9.60 3.12
N GLY A 142 -21.63 -9.07 4.27
CA GLY A 142 -20.90 -9.25 5.53
C GLY A 142 -19.75 -8.27 5.68
N ASP A 143 -18.62 -8.73 6.19
CA ASP A 143 -17.43 -7.93 6.43
C ASP A 143 -16.60 -7.77 5.15
N VAL A 144 -16.42 -6.53 4.74
CA VAL A 144 -15.81 -6.16 3.47
C VAL A 144 -14.73 -5.11 3.69
N ARG A 145 -13.61 -5.28 3.03
CA ARG A 145 -12.58 -4.27 2.84
C ARG A 145 -12.53 -3.86 1.38
N VAL A 146 -12.57 -2.56 1.10
CA VAL A 146 -12.30 -2.02 -0.24
C VAL A 146 -10.99 -1.25 -0.18
N LEU A 147 -10.06 -1.58 -1.07
CA LEU A 147 -8.88 -0.78 -1.32
C LEU A 147 -8.92 -0.31 -2.78
N TYR A 148 -8.69 0.97 -3.01
CA TYR A 148 -8.53 1.54 -4.34
C TYR A 148 -7.28 2.40 -4.42
N TYR A 149 -6.58 2.30 -5.57
CA TYR A 149 -5.35 3.01 -5.88
C TYR A 149 -5.33 3.32 -7.38
N HIS A 150 -5.52 4.58 -7.75
CA HIS A 150 -5.60 4.96 -9.17
C HIS A 150 -5.04 6.35 -9.40
N VAL A 151 -4.39 6.52 -10.55
CA VAL A 151 -3.87 7.81 -11.02
C VAL A 151 -4.77 8.37 -12.12
N ASN A 152 -5.12 9.64 -12.02
CA ASN A 152 -5.83 10.34 -13.08
C ASN A 152 -4.88 10.66 -14.25
N GLN A 153 -4.85 9.81 -15.28
CA GLN A 153 -4.03 10.04 -16.47
C GLN A 153 -4.78 10.84 -17.58
N MET A 154 -5.94 11.38 -17.26
CA MET A 154 -6.71 12.23 -18.18
C MET A 154 -6.34 13.70 -17.99
N SER A 155 -6.59 14.52 -19.03
CA SER A 155 -6.26 15.95 -19.04
C SER A 155 -7.18 16.83 -18.19
N MET A 156 -8.28 16.27 -17.66
CA MET A 156 -9.30 17.01 -16.92
C MET A 156 -9.43 16.47 -15.49
N PRO A 157 -9.82 17.31 -14.51
CA PRO A 157 -10.09 16.86 -13.15
C PRO A 157 -11.15 15.76 -13.09
N LYS A 158 -10.90 14.78 -12.23
CA LYS A 158 -11.75 13.60 -12.00
C LYS A 158 -12.11 13.45 -10.52
N LYS A 159 -13.00 12.52 -10.27
CA LYS A 159 -13.28 11.98 -8.94
C LYS A 159 -13.21 10.46 -8.99
N VAL A 160 -12.85 9.85 -7.88
CA VAL A 160 -12.99 8.40 -7.67
C VAL A 160 -13.92 8.18 -6.50
N ALA A 161 -14.86 7.25 -6.67
CA ALA A 161 -15.79 6.89 -5.61
C ALA A 161 -16.02 5.37 -5.55
N VAL A 162 -16.27 4.89 -4.35
CA VAL A 162 -16.84 3.57 -4.07
C VAL A 162 -18.34 3.74 -3.96
N VAL A 163 -19.09 3.13 -4.86
CA VAL A 163 -20.55 3.21 -4.91
C VAL A 163 -21.16 1.88 -4.54
N LEU A 164 -22.11 1.90 -3.62
CA LEU A 164 -22.89 0.74 -3.19
C LEU A 164 -24.26 0.77 -3.85
N GLU A 165 -24.69 -0.39 -4.35
CA GLU A 165 -26.04 -0.65 -4.80
C GLU A 165 -26.60 -1.83 -3.98
N ASN A 166 -27.70 -1.65 -3.27
CA ASN A 166 -28.32 -2.74 -2.54
C ASN A 166 -29.08 -3.67 -3.48
N VAL A 167 -28.48 -4.83 -3.77
CA VAL A 167 -29.08 -5.89 -4.61
C VAL A 167 -29.71 -7.00 -3.78
N GLY A 168 -29.78 -6.83 -2.46
CA GLY A 168 -30.42 -7.77 -1.53
C GLY A 168 -31.94 -7.70 -1.54
N ALA A 169 -32.54 -8.50 -0.69
CA ALA A 169 -34.01 -8.63 -0.63
C ALA A 169 -34.71 -7.50 0.17
N GLY A 170 -34.00 -6.87 1.10
CA GLY A 170 -34.53 -5.83 1.98
C GLY A 170 -33.52 -4.69 2.20
N THR A 171 -33.86 -3.76 3.10
CA THR A 171 -32.97 -2.66 3.50
C THR A 171 -31.69 -3.21 4.12
N SER A 172 -30.55 -2.72 3.67
CA SER A 172 -29.23 -3.05 4.23
C SER A 172 -28.80 -1.99 5.22
N MET A 173 -28.35 -2.41 6.39
CA MET A 173 -27.56 -1.56 7.28
C MET A 173 -26.09 -1.70 6.87
N VAL A 174 -25.47 -0.58 6.51
CA VAL A 174 -24.05 -0.49 6.23
C VAL A 174 -23.35 0.21 7.39
N THR A 175 -22.32 -0.43 7.95
CA THR A 175 -21.51 0.12 9.05
C THR A 175 -20.08 0.23 8.60
N ILE A 176 -19.54 1.44 8.43
CA ILE A 176 -18.12 1.68 8.19
C ILE A 176 -17.44 1.67 9.55
N SER A 177 -16.58 0.68 9.78
CA SER A 177 -15.84 0.50 11.04
C SER A 177 -14.50 1.22 11.04
N ARG A 178 -13.88 1.34 9.86
CA ARG A 178 -12.56 1.95 9.67
C ARG A 178 -12.44 2.51 8.25
N SER A 179 -11.73 3.61 8.11
CA SER A 179 -11.41 4.17 6.80
C SER A 179 -10.12 4.97 6.85
N GLY A 180 -9.41 5.03 5.74
CA GLY A 180 -8.25 5.89 5.57
C GLY A 180 -8.11 6.30 4.12
N THR A 181 -7.90 7.59 3.89
CA THR A 181 -7.67 8.18 2.57
C THR A 181 -6.54 9.17 2.65
N GLY A 182 -5.69 9.20 1.63
CA GLY A 182 -4.71 10.26 1.43
C GLY A 182 -5.27 11.36 0.55
N ARG A 183 -4.80 12.58 0.72
CA ARG A 183 -5.13 13.69 -0.19
C ARG A 183 -4.55 13.41 -1.56
N PRO A 184 -5.33 13.53 -2.64
CA PRO A 184 -4.81 13.35 -3.99
C PRO A 184 -3.60 14.21 -4.26
N SER A 185 -2.54 13.61 -4.83
CA SER A 185 -1.26 14.27 -5.06
C SER A 185 -0.42 13.45 -6.05
N PRO A 186 0.52 14.06 -6.79
CA PRO A 186 1.55 13.34 -7.53
C PRO A 186 2.66 12.75 -6.64
N HIS A 187 2.67 13.04 -5.34
CA HIS A 187 3.60 12.48 -4.35
C HIS A 187 3.02 11.19 -3.75
N TYR A 188 3.10 10.08 -4.48
CA TYR A 188 2.37 8.84 -4.20
C TYR A 188 2.67 8.24 -2.82
N LEU A 189 3.92 8.30 -2.37
CA LEU A 189 4.33 7.80 -1.05
C LEU A 189 3.65 8.56 0.09
N ASP A 190 3.48 9.88 -0.05
CA ASP A 190 2.79 10.71 0.94
C ASP A 190 1.30 10.34 1.00
N VAL A 191 0.66 10.16 -0.18
CA VAL A 191 -0.74 9.74 -0.28
C VAL A 191 -0.94 8.39 0.43
N GLY A 192 -0.04 7.43 0.19
CA GLY A 192 -0.07 6.10 0.82
C GLY A 192 0.10 6.17 2.33
N LYS A 193 1.09 6.93 2.80
CA LYS A 193 1.38 7.10 4.23
C LYS A 193 0.23 7.80 4.98
N GLU A 194 -0.32 8.89 4.40
CA GLU A 194 -1.45 9.62 4.97
C GLU A 194 -2.68 8.73 5.09
N ALA A 195 -3.00 7.97 4.06
CA ALA A 195 -4.12 7.04 4.07
C ALA A 195 -3.97 5.96 5.14
N GLN A 196 -2.77 5.38 5.28
CA GLN A 196 -2.51 4.38 6.32
C GLN A 196 -2.55 4.95 7.73
N ALA A 197 -1.98 6.13 7.94
CA ALA A 197 -2.05 6.80 9.23
C ALA A 197 -3.51 7.03 9.63
N SER A 198 -4.34 7.52 8.69
CA SER A 198 -5.77 7.67 8.90
C SER A 198 -6.49 6.34 9.16
N TYR A 199 -6.16 5.28 8.41
CA TYR A 199 -6.77 3.97 8.57
C TYR A 199 -6.47 3.32 9.92
N PHE A 200 -5.26 3.50 10.44
CA PHE A 200 -4.85 2.95 11.75
C PHE A 200 -5.20 3.84 12.94
N ASP A 201 -5.65 5.06 12.72
CA ASP A 201 -6.11 5.93 13.80
C ASP A 201 -7.42 5.44 14.43
N ALA A 202 -7.70 5.91 15.64
CA ALA A 202 -8.92 5.56 16.35
C ALA A 202 -10.12 6.29 15.71
N GLN A 203 -11.11 5.53 15.28
CA GLN A 203 -12.29 6.05 14.61
C GLN A 203 -13.58 5.57 15.27
N LYS A 204 -14.61 6.39 15.17
CA LYS A 204 -15.98 5.99 15.55
C LYS A 204 -16.67 5.39 14.34
N PRO A 205 -17.33 4.21 14.47
CA PRO A 205 -18.11 3.64 13.39
C PRO A 205 -19.20 4.60 12.90
N ARG A 206 -19.38 4.67 11.58
CA ARG A 206 -20.44 5.43 10.91
C ARG A 206 -21.44 4.45 10.31
N ARG A 207 -22.74 4.75 10.40
CA ARG A 207 -23.79 3.87 9.91
C ARG A 207 -24.76 4.63 9.02
N PHE A 208 -25.28 3.93 8.01
CA PHE A 208 -26.41 4.37 7.21
C PHE A 208 -27.20 3.17 6.72
N TYR A 209 -28.42 3.44 6.27
CA TYR A 209 -29.29 2.45 5.67
C TYR A 209 -29.32 2.66 4.17
N LEU A 210 -29.45 1.57 3.44
CA LEU A 210 -29.52 1.53 1.99
C LEU A 210 -30.73 0.69 1.61
N ASP A 211 -31.76 1.30 1.07
CA ASP A 211 -32.98 0.61 0.69
C ASP A 211 -32.74 -0.31 -0.52
N LYS A 212 -33.63 -1.28 -0.71
CA LYS A 212 -33.55 -2.19 -1.85
C LYS A 212 -33.50 -1.42 -3.17
N GLY A 213 -32.47 -1.66 -3.97
CA GLY A 213 -32.23 -0.97 -5.24
C GLY A 213 -31.66 0.44 -5.10
N GLU A 214 -31.47 0.94 -3.89
CA GLU A 214 -30.83 2.24 -3.68
C GLU A 214 -29.36 2.19 -4.06
N VAL A 215 -28.88 3.29 -4.66
CA VAL A 215 -27.48 3.50 -5.06
C VAL A 215 -26.93 4.70 -4.33
N ARG A 216 -25.84 4.52 -3.59
CA ARG A 216 -25.21 5.55 -2.77
C ARG A 216 -23.71 5.41 -2.74
N VAL A 217 -22.99 6.54 -2.63
CA VAL A 217 -21.54 6.55 -2.36
C VAL A 217 -21.28 6.04 -0.94
N LEU A 218 -20.24 5.22 -0.77
CA LEU A 218 -19.87 4.67 0.54
C LEU A 218 -19.51 5.77 1.54
N ASP A 219 -18.82 6.81 1.09
CA ASP A 219 -18.45 7.97 1.89
C ASP A 219 -18.65 9.25 1.06
N ASP A 220 -19.50 10.16 1.56
CA ASP A 220 -19.81 11.41 0.85
C ASP A 220 -18.57 12.29 0.60
N ALA A 221 -17.49 12.14 1.41
CA ALA A 221 -16.23 12.82 1.20
C ALA A 221 -15.58 12.49 -0.17
N MET A 222 -15.85 11.31 -0.74
CA MET A 222 -15.33 10.94 -2.07
C MET A 222 -15.91 11.85 -3.17
N GLU A 223 -17.14 12.30 -3.05
CA GLU A 223 -17.75 13.23 -4.02
C GLU A 223 -17.23 14.68 -3.88
N GLN A 224 -16.58 14.98 -2.76
CA GLN A 224 -15.94 16.29 -2.52
C GLN A 224 -14.46 16.29 -2.94
N THR A 225 -13.87 15.10 -3.15
CA THR A 225 -12.45 14.94 -3.45
C THR A 225 -12.22 14.96 -4.96
N THR A 226 -11.44 15.91 -5.44
CA THR A 226 -11.11 16.07 -6.86
C THR A 226 -9.64 15.74 -7.09
N LEU A 227 -9.36 14.99 -8.16
CA LEU A 227 -8.02 14.61 -8.64
C LEU A 227 -7.64 15.49 -9.82
N ALA A 228 -6.56 16.22 -9.72
CA ALA A 228 -5.94 16.87 -10.88
C ALA A 228 -5.30 15.80 -11.81
N PRO A 229 -4.97 16.16 -13.07
CA PRO A 229 -4.16 15.29 -13.92
C PRO A 229 -2.84 14.91 -13.24
N GLY A 230 -2.51 13.61 -13.20
CA GLY A 230 -1.32 13.07 -12.56
C GLY A 230 -1.46 12.77 -11.07
N ASP A 231 -2.55 13.18 -10.43
CA ASP A 231 -2.77 12.85 -9.01
C ASP A 231 -3.11 11.38 -8.83
N LEU A 232 -2.49 10.78 -7.80
CA LEU A 232 -2.91 9.53 -7.20
C LEU A 232 -4.06 9.79 -6.23
N VAL A 233 -5.06 8.91 -6.25
CA VAL A 233 -6.00 8.71 -5.16
C VAL A 233 -5.84 7.32 -4.57
N TYR A 234 -5.78 7.25 -3.27
CA TYR A 234 -5.68 5.99 -2.53
C TYR A 234 -6.59 6.02 -1.31
N GLY A 235 -7.30 4.92 -1.08
CA GLY A 235 -8.13 4.76 0.12
C GLY A 235 -8.44 3.32 0.46
N THR A 236 -8.63 3.08 1.75
CA THR A 236 -9.03 1.79 2.32
C THR A 236 -10.21 1.98 3.25
N TYR A 237 -11.25 1.15 3.10
CA TYR A 237 -12.48 1.18 3.89
C TYR A 237 -12.84 -0.22 4.35
N ASP A 238 -13.02 -0.40 5.66
CA ASP A 238 -13.64 -1.59 6.25
C ASP A 238 -15.10 -1.27 6.55
N PHE A 239 -16.01 -2.07 6.01
CA PHE A 239 -17.43 -1.93 6.30
C PHE A 239 -18.11 -3.29 6.41
N HIS A 240 -19.23 -3.32 7.11
CA HIS A 240 -20.15 -4.45 7.18
C HIS A 240 -21.45 -4.12 6.47
N SER A 241 -21.97 -5.04 5.66
CA SER A 241 -23.27 -4.92 5.01
C SER A 241 -24.16 -6.10 5.37
N THR A 242 -25.38 -5.82 5.88
CA THR A 242 -26.32 -6.87 6.28
C THR A 242 -27.00 -7.56 5.11
N GLN A 243 -27.06 -6.94 3.93
CA GLN A 243 -27.59 -7.48 2.69
C GLN A 243 -26.49 -7.57 1.62
N LYS A 244 -26.78 -8.27 0.53
CA LYS A 244 -25.90 -8.25 -0.65
C LYS A 244 -25.86 -6.85 -1.26
N VAL A 245 -24.66 -6.30 -1.39
CA VAL A 245 -24.41 -5.03 -2.04
C VAL A 245 -23.47 -5.22 -3.24
N ARG A 246 -23.82 -4.59 -4.35
CA ARG A 246 -22.90 -4.44 -5.47
C ARG A 246 -22.01 -3.24 -5.19
N VAL A 247 -20.71 -3.50 -5.07
CA VAL A 247 -19.69 -2.47 -4.86
C VAL A 247 -19.07 -2.14 -6.19
N SER A 248 -18.98 -0.86 -6.54
CA SER A 248 -18.32 -0.38 -7.76
C SER A 248 -17.34 0.72 -7.41
N VAL A 249 -16.07 0.52 -7.74
CA VAL A 249 -15.06 1.58 -7.74
C VAL A 249 -15.08 2.24 -9.11
N ILE A 250 -15.31 3.55 -9.16
CA ILE A 250 -15.48 4.30 -10.41
C ILE A 250 -14.58 5.51 -10.46
N ILE A 251 -14.09 5.85 -11.68
CA ILE A 251 -13.48 7.14 -11.98
C ILE A 251 -14.37 7.91 -12.96
N TYR A 252 -14.68 9.17 -12.64
CA TYR A 252 -15.71 9.92 -13.36
C TYR A 252 -15.42 11.42 -13.40
N PRO A 253 -16.10 12.17 -14.30
CA PRO A 253 -15.91 13.62 -14.43
C PRO A 253 -16.27 14.36 -13.13
N ALA A 254 -15.44 15.31 -12.72
CA ALA A 254 -15.61 16.03 -11.45
C ALA A 254 -16.93 16.81 -11.32
N TYR A 255 -17.57 17.16 -12.44
CA TYR A 255 -18.85 17.88 -12.48
C TYR A 255 -20.10 17.00 -12.35
N MET A 256 -19.94 15.66 -12.33
CA MET A 256 -21.04 14.70 -12.22
C MET A 256 -21.15 14.15 -10.79
N SER A 257 -22.32 13.62 -10.42
CA SER A 257 -22.47 12.76 -9.23
C SER A 257 -22.17 11.30 -9.58
N ALA A 258 -21.60 10.57 -8.63
CA ALA A 258 -21.23 9.16 -8.80
C ALA A 258 -22.44 8.26 -9.15
N PRO A 259 -23.60 8.35 -8.47
CA PRO A 259 -24.77 7.53 -8.84
C PRO A 259 -25.30 7.81 -10.24
N THR A 260 -25.26 9.07 -10.70
CA THR A 260 -25.67 9.42 -12.05
C THR A 260 -24.75 8.84 -13.11
N PHE A 261 -23.42 8.97 -12.91
CA PHE A 261 -22.43 8.42 -13.82
C PHE A 261 -22.52 6.89 -13.91
N LEU A 262 -22.73 6.21 -12.77
CA LEU A 262 -22.74 4.75 -12.70
C LEU A 262 -23.82 4.12 -13.62
N ARG A 263 -24.93 4.81 -13.93
CA ARG A 263 -26.04 4.30 -14.76
C ARG A 263 -25.62 3.94 -16.17
N PHE A 264 -24.55 4.56 -16.71
CA PHE A 264 -24.07 4.33 -18.07
C PHE A 264 -22.58 3.96 -18.13
N ALA A 265 -21.93 3.87 -16.98
CA ALA A 265 -20.53 3.51 -16.89
C ALA A 265 -20.29 2.06 -17.34
N ARG A 266 -19.18 1.84 -18.02
CA ARG A 266 -18.71 0.51 -18.43
C ARG A 266 -17.48 0.13 -17.60
N VAL A 267 -17.25 -1.17 -17.43
CA VAL A 267 -16.04 -1.68 -16.82
C VAL A 267 -14.86 -1.39 -17.74
N LEU A 268 -13.81 -0.80 -17.19
CA LEU A 268 -12.58 -0.55 -17.91
C LEU A 268 -11.77 -1.85 -18.04
N PRO A 269 -11.03 -2.04 -19.14
CA PRO A 269 -10.09 -3.15 -19.24
C PRO A 269 -9.03 -3.04 -18.14
N ALA A 270 -8.54 -4.19 -17.67
CA ALA A 270 -7.36 -4.23 -16.82
C ALA A 270 -6.12 -3.78 -17.60
N ASP A 271 -5.10 -3.31 -16.87
CA ASP A 271 -3.75 -3.18 -17.41
C ASP A 271 -3.00 -4.52 -17.38
N ASP A 272 -1.73 -4.52 -17.82
CA ASP A 272 -0.92 -5.75 -17.92
C ASP A 272 -0.62 -6.41 -16.56
N LEU A 273 -0.65 -5.66 -15.47
CA LEU A 273 -0.38 -6.17 -14.13
C LEU A 273 -1.62 -6.81 -13.50
N HIS A 274 -2.81 -6.41 -13.94
CA HIS A 274 -4.11 -6.95 -13.53
C HIS A 274 -4.31 -6.98 -12.00
N LEU A 275 -3.87 -5.92 -11.31
CA LEU A 275 -3.97 -5.82 -9.85
C LEU A 275 -5.37 -5.37 -9.41
N ARG A 276 -6.37 -6.20 -9.69
CA ARG A 276 -7.73 -6.03 -9.19
C ARG A 276 -8.43 -7.37 -9.01
N GLY A 277 -9.30 -7.46 -8.01
CA GLY A 277 -10.04 -8.68 -7.75
C GLY A 277 -10.68 -8.72 -6.37
N THR A 278 -11.42 -9.79 -6.13
CA THR A 278 -11.99 -10.12 -4.82
C THR A 278 -11.19 -11.24 -4.19
N PHE A 279 -10.69 -10.99 -2.97
CA PHE A 279 -9.84 -11.87 -2.20
C PHE A 279 -10.53 -12.21 -0.88
N PRO A 280 -10.93 -13.47 -0.64
CA PRO A 280 -11.53 -13.87 0.63
C PRO A 280 -10.49 -13.92 1.74
N GLN A 281 -10.94 -13.77 3.00
CA GLN A 281 -10.08 -13.90 4.17
C GLN A 281 -8.86 -12.95 4.12
N ALA A 282 -9.12 -11.67 4.00
CA ALA A 282 -8.11 -10.63 3.82
C ALA A 282 -7.45 -10.13 5.12
N ASP A 283 -7.65 -10.82 6.22
CA ASP A 283 -6.86 -10.65 7.44
C ASP A 283 -5.93 -11.84 7.59
N ARG A 284 -4.68 -11.56 7.98
CA ARG A 284 -3.63 -12.57 8.16
C ARG A 284 -2.99 -12.43 9.52
N THR A 285 -3.09 -13.46 10.35
CA THR A 285 -2.36 -13.52 11.61
C THR A 285 -1.02 -14.22 11.39
N LEU A 286 0.06 -13.55 11.72
CA LEU A 286 1.39 -14.15 11.84
C LEU A 286 1.71 -14.28 13.32
N ARG A 287 1.67 -15.50 13.82
CA ARG A 287 1.93 -15.83 15.22
C ARG A 287 3.26 -16.53 15.34
N ALA A 288 4.17 -15.98 16.15
CA ALA A 288 5.43 -16.67 16.45
C ALA A 288 5.18 -18.04 17.10
N GLU A 289 5.94 -19.05 16.69
CA GLU A 289 5.81 -20.40 17.23
C GLU A 289 6.27 -20.52 18.68
N ARG A 290 7.12 -19.60 19.11
CA ARG A 290 7.56 -19.42 20.49
C ARG A 290 7.83 -17.95 20.80
N ALA A 291 7.85 -17.61 22.09
CA ALA A 291 8.24 -16.28 22.52
C ALA A 291 9.74 -16.02 22.26
N TYR A 292 10.06 -14.82 21.85
CA TYR A 292 11.43 -14.34 21.63
C TYR A 292 12.11 -14.02 22.96
N ASP A 293 13.32 -14.54 23.15
CA ASP A 293 14.15 -14.25 24.32
C ASP A 293 15.39 -13.42 23.92
N PRO A 294 15.43 -12.12 24.24
CA PRO A 294 16.55 -11.27 23.84
C PRO A 294 17.89 -11.67 24.46
N ALA A 295 17.91 -12.52 25.49
CA ALA A 295 19.16 -13.02 26.08
C ALA A 295 19.80 -14.16 25.26
N HIS A 296 19.02 -14.88 24.45
CA HIS A 296 19.45 -16.14 23.82
C HIS A 296 19.27 -16.18 22.31
N ASP A 297 18.27 -15.47 21.76
CA ASP A 297 17.85 -15.64 20.36
C ASP A 297 18.60 -14.72 19.37
N GLY A 298 19.38 -13.75 19.87
CA GLY A 298 20.13 -12.83 19.01
C GLY A 298 19.22 -11.90 18.18
N ILE A 299 19.61 -11.60 16.95
CA ILE A 299 18.82 -10.76 16.03
C ILE A 299 17.99 -11.66 15.15
N VAL A 300 16.68 -11.42 15.10
CA VAL A 300 15.75 -12.20 14.30
C VAL A 300 14.84 -11.31 13.45
N TYR A 301 14.27 -11.86 12.38
CA TYR A 301 13.39 -11.13 11.50
C TYR A 301 12.18 -11.96 11.05
N VAL A 302 11.08 -11.29 10.76
CA VAL A 302 9.87 -11.82 10.11
C VAL A 302 9.63 -11.04 8.83
N LEU A 303 9.62 -11.71 7.69
CA LEU A 303 9.29 -11.08 6.40
C LEU A 303 7.77 -10.93 6.23
N LEU A 304 7.36 -9.84 5.60
CA LEU A 304 5.99 -9.52 5.26
C LEU A 304 5.87 -9.32 3.76
N ALA A 305 4.95 -10.06 3.13
CA ALA A 305 4.66 -9.99 1.69
C ALA A 305 5.89 -10.26 0.80
N ASP A 306 6.63 -11.34 1.09
CA ASP A 306 7.81 -11.75 0.32
C ASP A 306 7.52 -12.81 -0.75
N ASN A 307 6.30 -13.36 -0.78
CA ASN A 307 5.84 -14.46 -1.63
C ASN A 307 6.60 -15.79 -1.44
N GLU A 308 7.43 -15.91 -0.43
CA GLU A 308 8.17 -17.13 -0.07
C GLU A 308 7.68 -17.68 1.26
N SER A 309 8.01 -17.01 2.36
CA SER A 309 7.53 -17.33 3.70
C SER A 309 6.12 -16.81 3.95
N ASP A 310 5.80 -15.66 3.38
CA ASP A 310 4.49 -15.01 3.43
C ASP A 310 3.91 -14.86 2.01
N ARG A 311 3.19 -15.90 1.57
CA ARG A 311 2.70 -16.01 0.21
C ARG A 311 1.64 -14.98 -0.14
N TYR A 312 1.71 -14.50 -1.39
CA TYR A 312 0.69 -13.60 -1.93
C TYR A 312 -0.69 -14.27 -2.01
N ARG A 313 -1.72 -13.47 -1.75
CA ARG A 313 -3.11 -13.91 -1.83
C ARG A 313 -3.56 -14.08 -3.28
N THR A 314 -4.34 -15.11 -3.53
CA THR A 314 -5.02 -15.33 -4.82
C THR A 314 -6.49 -14.94 -4.71
N GLY A 315 -7.02 -14.37 -5.76
CA GLY A 315 -8.42 -13.93 -5.87
C GLY A 315 -9.00 -14.17 -7.26
N ILE A 316 -10.16 -13.59 -7.48
CA ILE A 316 -10.86 -13.62 -8.76
C ILE A 316 -11.20 -12.18 -9.17
N ASP A 317 -10.88 -11.79 -10.39
CA ASP A 317 -11.48 -10.60 -10.99
C ASP A 317 -12.93 -10.91 -11.35
N ALA A 318 -13.88 -10.37 -10.57
CA ALA A 318 -15.31 -10.62 -10.79
C ALA A 318 -15.83 -9.99 -12.09
N THR A 319 -15.05 -9.12 -12.74
CA THR A 319 -15.46 -8.46 -13.99
C THR A 319 -15.26 -9.31 -15.23
N ASP A 320 -14.35 -10.31 -15.17
CA ASP A 320 -14.05 -11.21 -16.29
C ASP A 320 -13.91 -12.69 -15.89
N GLY A 321 -13.89 -12.98 -14.57
CA GLY A 321 -13.77 -14.35 -14.03
C GLY A 321 -12.34 -14.88 -13.97
N SER A 322 -11.33 -14.09 -14.30
CA SER A 322 -9.93 -14.53 -14.28
C SER A 322 -9.40 -14.67 -12.86
N ARG A 323 -8.42 -15.58 -12.68
CA ARG A 323 -7.65 -15.69 -11.44
C ARG A 323 -6.59 -14.62 -11.39
N VAL A 324 -6.45 -13.99 -10.23
CA VAL A 324 -5.50 -12.90 -10.00
C VAL A 324 -4.66 -13.14 -8.76
N LEU A 325 -3.47 -12.56 -8.75
CA LEU A 325 -2.53 -12.62 -7.64
C LEU A 325 -2.33 -11.21 -7.07
N ASN A 326 -2.47 -11.06 -5.77
CA ASN A 326 -2.21 -9.80 -5.08
C ASN A 326 -0.71 -9.66 -4.80
N TYR A 327 0.03 -9.18 -5.78
CA TYR A 327 1.47 -8.92 -5.66
C TYR A 327 1.73 -7.88 -4.56
N GLY A 328 2.38 -8.30 -3.47
CA GLY A 328 2.64 -7.46 -2.31
C GLY A 328 1.56 -7.48 -1.23
N ASN A 329 0.50 -8.30 -1.36
CA ASN A 329 -0.57 -8.43 -0.36
C ASN A 329 -1.21 -7.10 0.06
N TYR A 330 -1.35 -6.14 -0.87
CA TYR A 330 -1.98 -4.85 -0.59
C TYR A 330 -3.44 -5.02 -0.14
N GLY A 331 -3.81 -4.31 0.92
CA GLY A 331 -5.13 -4.43 1.53
C GLY A 331 -5.31 -5.63 2.45
N ILE A 332 -4.32 -6.52 2.56
CA ILE A 332 -4.29 -7.56 3.60
C ILE A 332 -3.93 -6.89 4.93
N LEU A 333 -4.75 -7.14 5.96
CA LEU A 333 -4.48 -6.67 7.32
C LEU A 333 -3.74 -7.74 8.10
N TYR A 334 -2.50 -7.47 8.43
CA TYR A 334 -1.66 -8.35 9.24
C TYR A 334 -1.86 -8.10 10.71
N HIS A 335 -2.05 -9.17 11.45
CA HIS A 335 -2.07 -9.26 12.90
C HIS A 335 -0.78 -9.95 13.34
N LEU A 336 0.19 -9.16 13.82
CA LEU A 336 1.52 -9.68 14.19
C LEU A 336 1.54 -9.96 15.69
N ASP A 337 1.52 -11.25 16.05
CA ASP A 337 1.59 -11.76 17.41
C ASP A 337 3.00 -12.31 17.68
N LEU A 338 3.88 -11.43 18.17
CA LEU A 338 5.30 -11.67 18.34
C LEU A 338 5.66 -11.55 19.85
N PRO A 339 5.28 -12.54 20.67
CA PRO A 339 5.47 -12.48 22.11
C PRO A 339 6.97 -12.47 22.49
N VAL A 340 7.28 -11.77 23.57
CA VAL A 340 8.62 -11.63 24.14
C VAL A 340 8.64 -12.29 25.52
N GLN A 341 9.76 -12.92 25.89
CA GLN A 341 9.98 -13.49 27.21
C GLN A 341 11.31 -13.04 27.81
N GLY A 342 11.57 -13.43 29.07
CA GLY A 342 12.80 -13.10 29.78
C GLY A 342 12.74 -11.76 30.49
N ARG A 343 13.91 -11.30 30.95
CA ARG A 343 14.06 -10.09 31.81
C ARG A 343 14.61 -8.89 31.04
N ASN A 344 15.10 -9.10 29.82
CA ASN A 344 15.72 -8.07 29.00
C ASN A 344 14.66 -7.39 28.11
N TRP A 345 14.94 -6.17 27.70
CA TRP A 345 14.12 -5.43 26.77
C TRP A 345 14.43 -5.86 25.34
N THR A 346 13.40 -5.86 24.50
CA THR A 346 13.47 -6.16 23.08
C THR A 346 13.16 -4.92 22.26
N GLN A 347 14.05 -4.56 21.39
CA GLN A 347 13.87 -3.49 20.42
C GLN A 347 13.26 -4.08 19.14
N PHE A 348 12.22 -3.42 18.64
CA PHE A 348 11.56 -3.76 17.40
C PHE A 348 11.81 -2.68 16.34
N TYR A 349 12.07 -3.11 15.12
CA TYR A 349 12.20 -2.23 13.97
C TYR A 349 11.36 -2.74 12.82
N LEU A 350 10.88 -1.80 11.97
CA LEU A 350 10.43 -2.10 10.62
C LEU A 350 11.54 -1.67 9.64
N SER A 351 11.85 -2.55 8.70
CA SER A 351 12.85 -2.29 7.66
C SER A 351 12.25 -2.57 6.27
N PRO A 352 12.46 -1.67 5.30
CA PRO A 352 12.09 -1.91 3.91
C PRO A 352 13.12 -2.86 3.28
N PHE A 353 12.65 -3.98 2.74
CA PHE A 353 13.48 -4.98 2.04
C PHE A 353 13.26 -4.97 0.53
N GLY A 354 12.20 -4.33 0.07
CA GLY A 354 11.82 -4.27 -1.34
C GLY A 354 12.16 -2.96 -2.05
N GLY A 355 12.70 -1.97 -1.34
CA GLY A 355 12.97 -0.63 -1.88
C GLY A 355 12.28 0.48 -1.07
N THR A 356 11.82 1.53 -1.72
CA THR A 356 11.22 2.70 -1.07
C THR A 356 9.93 2.36 -0.34
N TYR A 357 9.80 2.84 0.90
CA TYR A 357 8.68 2.55 1.77
C TYR A 357 8.24 3.78 2.57
N ALA A 358 6.93 3.98 2.67
CA ALA A 358 6.31 5.01 3.50
C ALA A 358 4.96 4.51 4.01
N GLY A 359 4.77 4.45 5.32
CA GLY A 359 3.53 3.89 5.86
C GLY A 359 3.27 4.23 7.31
N ALA A 360 2.32 3.54 7.88
CA ALA A 360 1.99 3.55 9.28
C ALA A 360 1.57 2.15 9.74
N MET A 361 1.62 1.92 11.03
CA MET A 361 1.11 0.73 11.68
C MET A 361 0.54 1.08 13.06
N ARG A 362 -0.22 0.17 13.65
CA ARG A 362 -0.74 0.33 15.01
C ARG A 362 -0.07 -0.68 15.91
N VAL A 363 0.34 -0.26 17.09
CA VAL A 363 0.71 -1.14 18.20
C VAL A 363 -0.38 -1.13 19.26
N GLN A 364 -0.71 -2.30 19.78
CA GLN A 364 -1.58 -2.51 20.92
C GLN A 364 -0.81 -3.22 22.03
N LEU A 365 -0.85 -2.66 23.22
CA LEU A 365 -0.22 -3.22 24.41
C LEU A 365 -1.23 -4.05 25.21
N PRO A 366 -0.78 -5.01 26.05
CA PRO A 366 -1.65 -5.78 26.93
C PRO A 366 -2.50 -4.91 27.88
N SER A 367 -2.04 -3.69 28.21
CA SER A 367 -2.80 -2.70 28.98
C SER A 367 -4.05 -2.18 28.25
N GLY A 368 -4.26 -2.53 26.97
CA GLY A 368 -5.28 -1.97 26.10
C GLY A 368 -4.88 -0.64 25.44
N GLN A 369 -3.73 -0.07 25.79
CA GLN A 369 -3.21 1.13 25.15
C GLN A 369 -2.88 0.85 23.70
N GLN A 370 -3.32 1.75 22.80
CA GLN A 370 -3.03 1.70 21.38
C GLN A 370 -2.25 2.95 20.97
N ARG A 371 -1.31 2.79 20.05
CA ARG A 371 -0.53 3.89 19.47
C ARG A 371 -0.43 3.72 17.95
N LEU A 372 -0.54 4.82 17.24
CA LEU A 372 -0.17 4.92 15.84
C LEU A 372 1.35 5.10 15.74
N LEU A 373 1.99 4.32 14.88
CA LEU A 373 3.41 4.40 14.57
C LEU A 373 3.56 4.79 13.09
N LEU A 374 4.21 5.91 12.82
CA LEU A 374 4.60 6.27 11.46
C LEU A 374 5.89 5.53 11.11
N THR A 375 5.97 5.01 9.90
CA THR A 375 7.11 4.21 9.42
C THR A 375 7.59 4.74 8.06
N PRO A 376 8.65 5.56 8.05
CA PRO A 376 9.45 6.04 9.17
C PRO A 376 8.79 7.19 9.94
N PRO A 377 9.19 7.44 11.22
CA PRO A 377 8.58 8.50 12.03
C PRO A 377 9.02 9.92 11.65
N ASP A 378 10.29 10.09 11.26
CA ASP A 378 10.95 11.39 11.18
C ASP A 378 11.18 11.89 9.75
N GLN A 379 10.78 11.12 8.75
CA GLN A 379 10.92 11.45 7.33
C GLN A 379 9.73 10.92 6.52
N THR A 380 9.57 11.40 5.31
CA THR A 380 8.43 11.01 4.46
C THR A 380 8.51 9.51 4.12
N PHE A 381 9.65 9.04 3.66
CA PHE A 381 9.90 7.66 3.27
C PHE A 381 11.34 7.25 3.60
N PHE A 382 11.63 5.94 3.49
CA PHE A 382 12.97 5.38 3.64
C PHE A 382 13.14 4.17 2.69
N GLY A 383 14.31 3.51 2.70
CA GLY A 383 14.57 2.33 1.87
C GLY A 383 15.32 2.62 0.58
N VAL A 384 15.70 3.86 0.32
CA VAL A 384 16.46 4.23 -0.91
C VAL A 384 17.86 3.60 -0.91
N GLY A 385 18.45 3.37 0.27
CA GLY A 385 19.75 2.73 0.43
C GLY A 385 19.72 1.19 0.42
N SER A 386 18.53 0.58 0.40
CA SER A 386 18.37 -0.88 0.47
C SER A 386 18.82 -1.59 -0.81
N ASP A 387 18.94 -0.89 -1.92
CA ASP A 387 19.42 -1.45 -3.20
C ASP A 387 20.84 -2.02 -3.10
N SER A 388 21.66 -1.47 -2.19
CA SER A 388 22.99 -2.01 -1.92
C SER A 388 22.97 -3.40 -1.25
N MET A 389 21.82 -3.80 -0.68
CA MET A 389 21.66 -5.08 0.00
C MET A 389 21.42 -6.25 -0.95
N THR A 390 20.87 -6.01 -2.12
CA THR A 390 20.59 -7.05 -3.11
C THR A 390 21.81 -7.44 -3.92
N GLU A 391 22.86 -6.61 -3.92
CA GLU A 391 23.97 -6.72 -4.86
C GLU A 391 25.17 -7.51 -4.36
N THR A 392 25.30 -7.78 -3.07
CA THR A 392 26.46 -8.54 -2.60
C THR A 392 26.16 -10.04 -2.58
N ALA A 393 27.02 -10.83 -3.25
CA ALA A 393 26.98 -12.29 -3.25
C ALA A 393 26.98 -12.93 -1.83
N GLY A 394 27.32 -12.17 -0.80
CA GLY A 394 27.24 -12.55 0.60
C GLY A 394 25.81 -12.52 1.14
N ILE A 395 25.03 -11.50 0.74
CA ILE A 395 23.62 -11.36 1.13
C ILE A 395 22.77 -12.45 0.47
N GLU A 396 22.98 -12.72 -0.81
CA GLU A 396 22.29 -13.82 -1.50
C GLU A 396 22.60 -15.19 -0.89
N ARG A 397 23.85 -15.45 -0.51
CA ARG A 397 24.22 -16.69 0.18
C ARG A 397 23.58 -16.80 1.56
N ALA A 398 23.55 -15.70 2.32
CA ALA A 398 22.87 -15.67 3.61
C ALA A 398 21.37 -15.92 3.43
N ARG A 399 20.75 -15.25 2.45
CA ARG A 399 19.33 -15.42 2.11
C ARG A 399 19.00 -16.86 1.68
N SER A 400 19.84 -17.47 0.84
CA SER A 400 19.70 -18.86 0.43
C SER A 400 19.84 -19.85 1.59
N ALA A 401 20.55 -19.46 2.66
CA ALA A 401 20.69 -20.23 3.90
C ALA A 401 19.60 -19.90 4.94
N GLY A 402 18.57 -19.12 4.59
CA GLY A 402 17.55 -18.63 5.53
C GLY A 402 18.06 -17.60 6.52
N LEU A 403 19.18 -16.96 6.24
CA LEU A 403 19.81 -15.95 7.06
C LEU A 403 19.64 -14.56 6.44
N GLY A 404 19.47 -13.54 7.27
CA GLY A 404 19.58 -12.16 6.90
C GLY A 404 20.89 -11.55 7.39
N LEU A 405 21.30 -10.43 6.80
CA LEU A 405 22.40 -9.63 7.31
C LEU A 405 21.88 -8.25 7.67
N LEU A 406 22.07 -7.86 8.93
CA LEU A 406 21.88 -6.49 9.38
C LEU A 406 23.16 -5.72 9.09
N THR A 407 23.10 -4.75 8.18
CA THR A 407 24.26 -3.92 7.79
C THR A 407 24.10 -2.49 8.30
N ASP A 408 25.20 -1.72 8.31
CA ASP A 408 25.18 -0.32 8.74
C ASP A 408 24.40 0.59 7.76
N THR A 409 24.16 0.11 6.55
CA THR A 409 23.40 0.83 5.50
C THR A 409 21.89 0.56 5.56
N MET A 410 21.44 -0.42 6.39
CA MET A 410 20.02 -0.69 6.54
C MET A 410 19.31 0.46 7.25
N GLU A 411 18.25 0.92 6.64
CA GLU A 411 17.35 1.89 7.25
C GLU A 411 16.31 1.17 8.11
N LEU A 412 16.20 1.59 9.35
CA LEU A 412 15.35 0.98 10.37
C LEU A 412 14.41 2.03 10.95
N ALA A 413 13.11 1.82 10.83
CA ALA A 413 12.13 2.60 11.59
C ALA A 413 11.96 1.96 12.96
N ASP A 414 12.20 2.73 14.03
CA ASP A 414 11.94 2.32 15.40
C ASP A 414 10.43 2.18 15.63
N ILE A 415 9.96 0.98 15.95
CA ILE A 415 8.57 0.70 16.28
C ILE A 415 8.36 0.35 17.75
N GLY A 416 9.39 0.53 18.57
CA GLY A 416 9.33 0.52 20.02
C GLY A 416 10.19 -0.54 20.69
N CYS A 417 10.43 -0.29 21.96
CA CYS A 417 11.16 -1.18 22.86
C CYS A 417 10.20 -1.73 23.91
N TYR A 418 10.14 -3.06 24.05
CA TYR A 418 9.13 -3.73 24.88
C TYR A 418 9.77 -4.78 25.77
N HIS A 419 9.18 -4.95 26.96
CA HIS A 419 9.50 -6.02 27.90
C HIS A 419 8.45 -7.12 27.82
N ALA A 420 8.76 -8.33 28.33
CA ALA A 420 7.85 -9.47 28.31
C ALA A 420 6.46 -9.17 28.90
N SER A 421 6.40 -8.32 29.95
CA SER A 421 5.12 -7.89 30.56
C SER A 421 4.31 -6.92 29.69
N SER A 422 4.91 -6.35 28.65
CA SER A 422 4.30 -5.38 27.74
C SER A 422 4.49 -5.78 26.28
N ALA A 423 4.58 -7.08 26.01
CA ALA A 423 4.75 -7.60 24.64
C ALA A 423 3.72 -7.00 23.70
N PRO A 424 4.14 -6.45 22.56
CA PRO A 424 3.27 -5.73 21.65
C PRO A 424 2.50 -6.69 20.76
N PHE A 425 1.33 -6.23 20.32
CA PHE A 425 0.61 -6.77 19.18
C PHE A 425 0.55 -5.70 18.11
N PHE A 426 1.01 -6.00 16.89
CA PHE A 426 1.01 -5.01 15.83
C PHE A 426 -0.07 -5.29 14.80
N LEU A 427 -0.69 -4.23 14.28
CA LEU A 427 -1.49 -4.24 13.08
C LEU A 427 -0.71 -3.54 11.97
N PHE A 428 -0.56 -4.23 10.85
CA PHE A 428 0.16 -3.78 9.67
C PHE A 428 -0.67 -4.05 8.42
N SER A 429 -0.54 -3.23 7.41
CA SER A 429 -1.02 -3.51 6.06
C SER A 429 -0.02 -2.89 5.07
N PRO A 430 0.31 -3.54 3.96
CA PRO A 430 1.15 -2.93 2.94
C PRO A 430 0.59 -1.58 2.50
N PRO A 431 1.38 -0.48 2.61
CA PRO A 431 0.91 0.84 2.20
C PRO A 431 0.94 0.98 0.68
N GLY A 432 -0.02 1.72 0.13
CA GLY A 432 0.01 2.08 -1.28
C GLY A 432 1.29 2.84 -1.65
N ALA A 433 1.79 2.64 -2.86
CA ALA A 433 3.03 3.20 -3.40
C ALA A 433 4.34 2.74 -2.71
N SER A 434 4.29 1.87 -1.71
CA SER A 434 5.48 1.33 -1.05
C SER A 434 5.91 0.01 -1.66
N ASN A 435 7.22 -0.24 -1.71
CA ASN A 435 7.76 -1.51 -2.18
C ASN A 435 7.76 -2.57 -1.06
N LEU A 436 7.61 -3.81 -1.46
CA LEU A 436 7.62 -4.98 -0.58
C LEU A 436 8.66 -5.99 -1.09
N PRO A 437 9.17 -6.88 -0.24
CA PRO A 437 8.77 -7.13 1.13
C PRO A 437 9.26 -6.08 2.14
N ALA A 438 8.62 -6.08 3.32
CA ALA A 438 9.13 -5.42 4.52
C ALA A 438 9.50 -6.46 5.57
N ALA A 439 10.31 -6.07 6.56
CA ALA A 439 10.69 -6.95 7.65
C ALA A 439 10.40 -6.34 9.01
N ILE A 440 9.89 -7.14 9.94
CA ILE A 440 9.95 -6.82 11.37
C ILE A 440 11.21 -7.45 11.94
N ILE A 441 12.08 -6.64 12.51
CA ILE A 441 13.32 -7.08 13.12
C ILE A 441 13.19 -6.96 14.63
N MET A 442 13.56 -8.02 15.35
CA MET A 442 13.64 -8.06 16.81
C MET A 442 15.09 -8.27 17.24
N MET A 443 15.55 -7.47 18.21
CA MET A 443 16.89 -7.61 18.74
C MET A 443 16.93 -7.23 20.23
N PRO A 444 17.96 -7.68 20.98
CA PRO A 444 18.17 -7.18 22.32
C PRO A 444 18.31 -5.67 22.32
N ALA A 445 17.59 -4.98 23.22
CA ALA A 445 17.81 -3.56 23.44
C ALA A 445 19.18 -3.34 24.06
N GLU A 446 19.94 -2.38 23.54
CA GLU A 446 21.19 -1.95 24.16
C GLU A 446 20.88 -1.22 25.48
N LYS A 447 21.66 -1.53 26.55
CA LYS A 447 21.52 -0.91 27.88
C LYS A 447 22.05 0.52 27.89
#